data_3a8cbb5a630654c48f9d607d00e6d7ff
#
_entry.id   3a8cbb5a630654c48f9d607d00e6d7ff
#
_cell.length_a   1.000
_cell.length_b   1.000
_cell.length_c   1.000
_cell.angle_alpha   90.00
_cell.angle_beta   90.00
_cell.angle_gamma   90.00
#
_symmetry.space_group_name_H-M   'P 1'
#
loop_
_entity.id
_entity.type
_entity.pdbx_description
1 polymer ?
#
loop_
_entity_poly.entity_id
_entity_poly.type
_entity_poly.pdbx_seq_one_letter_code
_entity_poly.pdbx_strand_id
1 'polypeptide(L)'
;DIVLVSINYRLGELGFFAHPALKQEGNVPTTNFGLLDQIKGLEWVQKNIENFGGDPSNVTIFGESAGGLSVAALLVSPLSKGLFHKAIVQSGGFARMALNAYELNEMGMTGGMVGKSFCNVCGVEDGPDQIDKMRDLPVEEIIQKGIGFPSSLFIDEISMLSSVIQGFEQGINHKVPTIIGTNADEGTALYWGSPLADEAPPVNSVEKYLEIIKQR
;
A
#
# COMPACT_ATOMS: atom_id res chain seq x y z
N ASP A 1 15.85 12.10 23.88
CA ASP A 1 16.09 12.64 22.54
C ASP A 1 15.75 11.57 21.51
N ILE A 2 15.19 11.96 20.37
CA ILE A 2 14.89 11.08 19.23
C ILE A 2 15.34 11.74 17.94
N VAL A 3 15.75 10.94 16.96
CA VAL A 3 15.94 11.37 15.56
C VAL A 3 14.73 10.93 14.77
N LEU A 4 14.02 11.89 14.18
CA LEU A 4 12.87 11.63 13.32
C LEU A 4 13.31 11.66 11.85
N VAL A 5 13.00 10.60 11.12
CA VAL A 5 13.25 10.50 9.67
C VAL A 5 11.90 10.42 8.96
N SER A 6 11.66 11.37 8.06
CA SER A 6 10.52 11.34 7.14
C SER A 6 11.04 11.05 5.73
N ILE A 7 10.38 10.16 5.04
CA ILE A 7 10.78 9.73 3.69
C ILE A 7 9.69 10.08 2.68
N ASN A 8 10.11 10.38 1.45
CA ASN A 8 9.23 10.40 0.29
C ASN A 8 9.30 9.06 -0.42
N TYR A 9 8.16 8.53 -0.84
CA TYR A 9 8.08 7.31 -1.63
C TYR A 9 7.03 7.47 -2.74
N ARG A 10 7.16 6.72 -3.81
CA ARG A 10 6.24 6.78 -4.95
C ARG A 10 4.84 6.34 -4.55
N LEU A 11 3.84 7.06 -5.05
CA LEU A 11 2.41 6.85 -4.81
C LEU A 11 1.70 6.53 -6.13
N GLY A 12 0.41 6.17 -6.01
CA GLY A 12 -0.42 5.86 -7.17
C GLY A 12 0.23 4.79 -8.05
N GLU A 13 0.01 4.87 -9.34
CA GLU A 13 0.53 3.90 -10.32
C GLU A 13 2.04 3.97 -10.50
N LEU A 14 2.69 5.08 -10.12
CA LEU A 14 4.15 5.16 -10.09
C LEU A 14 4.76 4.33 -8.95
N GLY A 15 4.01 4.14 -7.87
CA GLY A 15 4.43 3.39 -6.69
C GLY A 15 3.85 1.98 -6.62
N PHE A 16 2.66 1.77 -7.15
CA PHE A 16 1.89 0.54 -6.96
C PHE A 16 1.20 0.16 -8.28
N PHE A 17 1.93 -0.52 -9.14
CA PHE A 17 1.50 -0.88 -10.46
C PHE A 17 1.92 -2.30 -10.81
N ALA A 18 0.97 -3.13 -11.24
CA ALA A 18 1.23 -4.49 -11.70
C ALA A 18 0.91 -4.60 -13.18
N HIS A 19 1.80 -5.21 -13.95
CA HIS A 19 1.55 -5.50 -15.35
C HIS A 19 2.27 -6.79 -15.76
N PRO A 20 1.65 -7.68 -16.58
CA PRO A 20 2.26 -8.96 -16.93
C PRO A 20 3.63 -8.85 -17.58
N ALA A 21 3.87 -7.81 -18.39
CA ALA A 21 5.18 -7.59 -19.03
C ALA A 21 6.28 -7.28 -18.00
N LEU A 22 5.97 -6.60 -16.88
CA LEU A 22 6.94 -6.31 -15.84
C LEU A 22 7.44 -7.58 -15.16
N LYS A 23 6.63 -8.64 -15.06
CA LYS A 23 7.06 -9.94 -14.52
C LYS A 23 8.21 -10.56 -15.33
N GLN A 24 8.34 -10.20 -16.60
CA GLN A 24 9.35 -10.74 -17.51
C GLN A 24 10.68 -9.98 -17.46
N GLU A 25 10.74 -8.83 -16.80
CA GLU A 25 11.93 -7.96 -16.79
C GLU A 25 13.02 -8.39 -15.78
N GLY A 26 12.85 -9.49 -15.05
CA GLY A 26 13.90 -10.07 -14.22
C GLY A 26 13.48 -10.50 -12.81
N ASN A 27 14.48 -10.87 -11.97
CA ASN A 27 14.29 -11.37 -10.59
C ASN A 27 14.12 -10.24 -9.54
N VAL A 28 13.56 -9.11 -9.92
CA VAL A 28 13.30 -7.98 -9.02
C VAL A 28 11.81 -7.84 -8.77
N PRO A 29 11.40 -7.35 -7.59
CA PRO A 29 9.99 -6.99 -7.36
C PRO A 29 9.52 -6.01 -8.41
N THR A 30 8.40 -6.31 -9.05
CA THR A 30 7.95 -5.57 -10.23
C THR A 30 6.60 -4.88 -10.04
N THR A 31 6.14 -4.72 -8.79
CA THR A 31 4.81 -4.17 -8.50
C THR A 31 4.81 -3.10 -7.39
N ASN A 32 5.33 -3.39 -6.22
CA ASN A 32 5.23 -2.55 -5.03
C ASN A 32 6.41 -1.55 -4.91
N PHE A 33 6.63 -0.73 -5.95
CA PHE A 33 7.77 0.20 -5.97
C PHE A 33 7.74 1.20 -4.82
N GLY A 34 6.55 1.66 -4.38
CA GLY A 34 6.42 2.52 -3.21
C GLY A 34 6.86 1.84 -1.91
N LEU A 35 6.56 0.54 -1.74
CA LEU A 35 7.05 -0.25 -0.62
C LEU A 35 8.57 -0.45 -0.70
N LEU A 36 9.10 -0.67 -1.90
CA LEU A 36 10.55 -0.77 -2.11
C LEU A 36 11.28 0.55 -1.79
N ASP A 37 10.67 1.69 -2.11
CA ASP A 37 11.19 3.00 -1.74
C ASP A 37 11.28 3.15 -0.21
N GLN A 38 10.25 2.69 0.52
CA GLN A 38 10.23 2.68 1.98
C GLN A 38 11.32 1.76 2.55
N ILE A 39 11.48 0.57 1.99
CA ILE A 39 12.57 -0.36 2.35
C ILE A 39 13.93 0.28 2.10
N LYS A 40 14.08 0.96 0.96
CA LYS A 40 15.31 1.68 0.64
C LYS A 40 15.60 2.81 1.63
N GLY A 41 14.57 3.52 2.06
CA GLY A 41 14.67 4.51 3.15
C GLY A 41 15.14 3.89 4.46
N LEU A 42 14.62 2.72 4.83
CA LEU A 42 15.08 1.98 6.02
C LEU A 42 16.53 1.49 5.89
N GLU A 43 16.93 1.00 4.73
CA GLU A 43 18.34 0.66 4.46
C GLU A 43 19.26 1.88 4.61
N TRP A 44 18.79 3.04 4.16
CA TRP A 44 19.53 4.29 4.34
C TRP A 44 19.68 4.64 5.82
N VAL A 45 18.61 4.50 6.61
CA VAL A 45 18.65 4.71 8.07
C VAL A 45 19.67 3.79 8.71
N GLN A 46 19.65 2.50 8.41
CA GLN A 46 20.62 1.53 8.94
C GLN A 46 22.08 1.92 8.65
N LYS A 47 22.34 2.52 7.49
CA LYS A 47 23.71 2.87 7.07
C LYS A 47 24.19 4.23 7.58
N ASN A 48 23.28 5.15 7.88
CA ASN A 48 23.66 6.55 8.03
C ASN A 48 23.23 7.20 9.35
N ILE A 49 22.26 6.61 10.08
CA ILE A 49 21.60 7.31 11.18
C ILE A 49 22.52 7.64 12.36
N GLU A 50 23.62 6.91 12.53
CA GLU A 50 24.65 7.21 13.53
C GLU A 50 25.26 8.59 13.33
N ASN A 51 25.45 9.02 12.08
CA ASN A 51 25.96 10.35 11.73
C ASN A 51 25.04 11.50 12.17
N PHE A 52 23.77 11.17 12.48
CA PHE A 52 22.77 12.11 12.97
C PHE A 52 22.47 11.93 14.46
N GLY A 53 23.27 11.13 15.17
CA GLY A 53 23.10 10.84 16.59
C GLY A 53 22.00 9.80 16.89
N GLY A 54 21.51 9.09 15.88
CA GLY A 54 20.55 7.99 16.04
C GLY A 54 21.24 6.65 16.28
N ASP A 55 20.46 5.67 16.68
CA ASP A 55 20.90 4.30 16.93
C ASP A 55 20.26 3.36 15.89
N PRO A 56 21.03 2.78 14.94
CA PRO A 56 20.52 1.86 13.94
C PRO A 56 19.96 0.56 14.55
N SER A 57 20.35 0.21 15.78
CA SER A 57 19.80 -0.95 16.50
C SER A 57 18.48 -0.66 17.24
N ASN A 58 17.99 0.57 17.18
CA ASN A 58 16.77 1.01 17.89
C ASN A 58 15.84 1.82 16.98
N VAL A 59 15.55 1.30 15.81
CA VAL A 59 14.66 1.92 14.82
C VAL A 59 13.20 1.53 15.08
N THR A 60 12.34 2.53 15.23
CA THR A 60 10.88 2.36 15.32
C THR A 60 10.24 2.91 14.05
N ILE A 61 9.48 2.09 13.36
CA ILE A 61 8.64 2.55 12.24
C ILE A 61 7.24 2.88 12.73
N PHE A 62 6.64 3.93 12.21
CA PHE A 62 5.25 4.28 12.55
C PHE A 62 4.55 4.97 11.39
N GLY A 63 3.23 4.86 11.36
CA GLY A 63 2.42 5.48 10.33
C GLY A 63 0.93 5.39 10.63
N GLU A 64 0.19 6.35 10.06
CA GLU A 64 -1.24 6.47 10.19
C GLU A 64 -1.94 6.23 8.85
N SER A 65 -3.13 5.62 8.85
CA SER A 65 -3.94 5.34 7.65
C SER A 65 -3.15 4.56 6.59
N ALA A 66 -2.89 5.12 5.42
CA ALA A 66 -2.01 4.51 4.39
C ALA A 66 -0.59 4.27 4.91
N GLY A 67 -0.07 5.13 5.79
CA GLY A 67 1.19 4.90 6.51
C GLY A 67 1.10 3.73 7.48
N GLY A 68 -0.03 3.56 8.17
CA GLY A 68 -0.31 2.38 9.01
C GLY A 68 -0.34 1.09 8.18
N LEU A 69 -0.96 1.12 6.99
CA LEU A 69 -0.92 0.01 6.04
C LEU A 69 0.52 -0.29 5.58
N SER A 70 1.31 0.74 5.30
CA SER A 70 2.72 0.59 4.93
C SER A 70 3.53 -0.08 6.04
N VAL A 71 3.35 0.35 7.31
CA VAL A 71 4.00 -0.29 8.47
C VAL A 71 3.58 -1.76 8.60
N ALA A 72 2.29 -2.05 8.42
CA ALA A 72 1.78 -3.41 8.47
C ALA A 72 2.33 -4.28 7.32
N ALA A 73 2.49 -3.72 6.12
CA ALA A 73 3.13 -4.39 4.99
C ALA A 73 4.62 -4.66 5.26
N LEU A 74 5.34 -3.68 5.81
CA LEU A 74 6.74 -3.85 6.23
C LEU A 74 6.90 -4.93 7.31
N LEU A 75 5.92 -5.10 8.20
CA LEU A 75 5.93 -6.17 9.20
C LEU A 75 5.86 -7.58 8.59
N VAL A 76 5.30 -7.74 7.40
CA VAL A 76 5.16 -9.06 6.74
C VAL A 76 6.05 -9.22 5.49
N SER A 77 6.67 -8.14 5.02
CA SER A 77 7.57 -8.19 3.88
C SER A 77 8.90 -8.85 4.24
N PRO A 78 9.34 -9.89 3.52
CA PRO A 78 10.65 -10.51 3.78
C PRO A 78 11.82 -9.56 3.54
N LEU A 79 11.64 -8.54 2.67
CA LEU A 79 12.69 -7.61 2.28
C LEU A 79 13.02 -6.56 3.34
N SER A 80 12.13 -6.34 4.32
CA SER A 80 12.34 -5.39 5.41
C SER A 80 12.95 -6.02 6.66
N LYS A 81 13.25 -7.33 6.63
CA LYS A 81 13.75 -8.08 7.77
C LYS A 81 15.04 -7.47 8.34
N GLY A 82 15.00 -7.16 9.64
CA GLY A 82 16.16 -6.62 10.36
C GLY A 82 16.41 -5.12 10.14
N LEU A 83 15.56 -4.42 9.37
CA LEU A 83 15.72 -2.98 9.12
C LEU A 83 15.05 -2.10 10.19
N PHE A 84 14.21 -2.68 11.05
CA PHE A 84 13.58 -1.98 12.17
C PHE A 84 13.39 -2.92 13.36
N HIS A 85 13.13 -2.36 14.53
CA HIS A 85 13.14 -3.05 15.82
C HIS A 85 11.83 -2.93 16.58
N LYS A 86 10.98 -1.97 16.20
CA LYS A 86 9.66 -1.71 16.78
C LYS A 86 8.73 -1.14 15.71
N ALA A 87 7.43 -1.31 15.89
CA ALA A 87 6.44 -0.80 14.96
C ALA A 87 5.21 -0.20 15.67
N ILE A 88 4.62 0.85 15.08
CA ILE A 88 3.36 1.44 15.52
C ILE A 88 2.44 1.58 14.30
N VAL A 89 1.35 0.84 14.29
CA VAL A 89 0.33 0.83 13.23
C VAL A 89 -0.89 1.62 13.72
N GLN A 90 -1.11 2.79 13.16
CA GLN A 90 -2.21 3.67 13.55
C GLN A 90 -3.27 3.66 12.45
N SER A 91 -4.45 3.13 12.75
CA SER A 91 -5.61 3.11 11.85
C SER A 91 -5.31 2.51 10.46
N GLY A 92 -4.44 1.50 10.40
CA GLY A 92 -4.03 0.79 9.17
C GLY A 92 -5.03 -0.28 8.72
N GLY A 93 -6.35 -0.03 8.84
CA GLY A 93 -7.43 -1.02 8.69
C GLY A 93 -7.65 -1.62 7.29
N PHE A 94 -7.01 -1.10 6.25
CA PHE A 94 -7.17 -1.58 4.86
C PHE A 94 -6.27 -2.77 4.49
N ALA A 95 -5.72 -3.45 5.48
CA ALA A 95 -4.80 -4.58 5.31
C ALA A 95 -5.37 -5.79 4.53
N ARG A 96 -6.67 -5.81 4.25
CA ARG A 96 -7.34 -6.87 3.46
C ARG A 96 -7.23 -6.68 1.95
N MET A 97 -6.84 -5.50 1.46
CA MET A 97 -6.98 -5.10 0.06
C MET A 97 -5.71 -5.31 -0.77
N ALA A 98 -4.95 -6.37 -0.54
CA ALA A 98 -3.88 -6.76 -1.46
C ALA A 98 -4.42 -7.70 -2.54
N LEU A 99 -4.38 -7.28 -3.79
CA LEU A 99 -4.64 -8.17 -4.94
C LEU A 99 -3.39 -9.01 -5.22
N ASN A 100 -3.60 -10.25 -5.69
CA ASN A 100 -2.49 -10.98 -6.29
C ASN A 100 -2.09 -10.28 -7.61
N ALA A 101 -0.80 -10.06 -7.80
CA ALA A 101 -0.30 -9.33 -8.96
C ALA A 101 -0.62 -10.07 -10.28
N TYR A 102 -0.54 -11.41 -10.26
CA TYR A 102 -0.58 -12.22 -11.47
C TYR A 102 -1.53 -13.42 -11.42
N GLU A 103 -2.03 -13.79 -10.25
CA GLU A 103 -2.98 -14.88 -10.07
C GLU A 103 -4.40 -14.35 -9.84
N LEU A 104 -5.39 -15.05 -10.36
CA LEU A 104 -6.80 -14.69 -10.19
C LEU A 104 -7.22 -14.80 -8.72
N ASN A 105 -7.85 -13.77 -8.20
CA ASN A 105 -8.55 -13.81 -6.92
C ASN A 105 -9.94 -14.47 -7.09
N GLU A 106 -10.71 -14.57 -6.00
CA GLU A 106 -12.06 -15.14 -5.99
C GLU A 106 -13.05 -14.39 -6.92
N MET A 107 -12.77 -13.12 -7.24
CA MET A 107 -13.55 -12.30 -8.17
C MET A 107 -13.06 -12.42 -9.62
N GLY A 108 -12.10 -13.28 -9.92
CA GLY A 108 -11.52 -13.44 -11.23
C GLY A 108 -10.65 -12.26 -11.69
N MET A 109 -10.05 -11.53 -10.75
CA MET A 109 -9.22 -10.35 -11.04
C MET A 109 -7.77 -10.55 -10.61
N THR A 110 -6.85 -9.92 -11.35
CA THR A 110 -5.44 -9.80 -10.98
C THR A 110 -5.00 -8.34 -10.97
N GLY A 111 -3.91 -8.03 -10.27
CA GLY A 111 -3.27 -6.72 -10.36
C GLY A 111 -2.86 -6.37 -11.79
N GLY A 112 -2.36 -7.35 -12.54
CA GLY A 112 -2.00 -7.17 -13.95
C GLY A 112 -3.16 -6.78 -14.86
N MET A 113 -4.39 -7.26 -14.59
CA MET A 113 -5.59 -6.81 -15.30
C MET A 113 -5.92 -5.36 -14.99
N VAL A 114 -5.78 -4.96 -13.73
CA VAL A 114 -5.96 -3.57 -13.28
C VAL A 114 -4.93 -2.66 -13.97
N GLY A 115 -3.66 -3.08 -14.03
CA GLY A 115 -2.61 -2.32 -14.70
C GLY A 115 -2.86 -2.17 -16.21
N LYS A 116 -3.28 -3.22 -16.91
CA LYS A 116 -3.69 -3.12 -18.32
C LYS A 116 -4.85 -2.15 -18.51
N SER A 117 -5.85 -2.18 -17.62
CA SER A 117 -6.95 -1.22 -17.65
C SER A 117 -6.43 0.22 -17.49
N PHE A 118 -5.46 0.46 -16.61
CA PHE A 118 -4.84 1.77 -16.47
C PHE A 118 -4.09 2.21 -17.73
N CYS A 119 -3.34 1.31 -18.38
CA CYS A 119 -2.70 1.61 -19.66
C CYS A 119 -3.73 2.09 -20.70
N ASN A 120 -4.88 1.43 -20.80
CA ASN A 120 -5.96 1.85 -21.69
C ASN A 120 -6.54 3.23 -21.32
N VAL A 121 -6.66 3.54 -20.01
CA VAL A 121 -7.05 4.88 -19.54
C VAL A 121 -6.03 5.94 -19.97
N CYS A 122 -4.76 5.57 -20.04
CA CYS A 122 -3.69 6.43 -20.59
C CYS A 122 -3.67 6.51 -22.11
N GLY A 123 -4.57 5.80 -22.80
CA GLY A 123 -4.61 5.77 -24.28
C GLY A 123 -3.59 4.82 -24.91
N VAL A 124 -2.98 3.94 -24.09
CA VAL A 124 -2.02 2.95 -24.58
C VAL A 124 -2.71 1.59 -24.70
N GLU A 125 -2.97 1.19 -25.95
CA GLU A 125 -3.64 -0.06 -26.28
C GLU A 125 -2.82 -1.30 -25.87
N ASP A 126 -3.53 -2.41 -25.61
CA ASP A 126 -2.91 -3.69 -25.26
C ASP A 126 -2.01 -4.19 -26.41
N GLY A 127 -0.81 -4.62 -26.05
CA GLY A 127 0.19 -5.08 -27.01
C GLY A 127 1.50 -5.44 -26.33
N PRO A 128 2.45 -6.07 -27.06
CA PRO A 128 3.72 -6.50 -26.50
C PRO A 128 4.62 -5.34 -26.05
N ASP A 129 4.42 -4.14 -26.58
CA ASP A 129 5.15 -2.90 -26.32
C ASP A 129 4.38 -1.93 -25.42
N GLN A 130 3.29 -2.38 -24.77
CA GLN A 130 2.43 -1.53 -23.96
C GLN A 130 3.19 -0.82 -22.84
N ILE A 131 4.08 -1.52 -22.12
CA ILE A 131 4.88 -0.94 -21.04
C ILE A 131 5.91 0.05 -21.55
N ASP A 132 6.53 -0.21 -22.70
CA ASP A 132 7.49 0.73 -23.30
C ASP A 132 6.80 2.05 -23.68
N LYS A 133 5.63 1.95 -24.29
CA LYS A 133 4.79 3.13 -24.59
C LYS A 133 4.33 3.87 -23.33
N MET A 134 4.03 3.16 -22.24
CA MET A 134 3.72 3.80 -20.95
C MET A 134 4.93 4.57 -20.39
N ARG A 135 6.15 4.05 -20.56
CA ARG A 135 7.38 4.73 -20.15
C ARG A 135 7.70 5.99 -20.94
N ASP A 136 7.21 6.06 -22.19
CA ASP A 136 7.36 7.24 -23.05
C ASP A 136 6.39 8.37 -22.71
N LEU A 137 5.35 8.10 -21.90
CA LEU A 137 4.39 9.12 -21.48
C LEU A 137 5.02 10.11 -20.49
N PRO A 138 4.66 11.40 -20.56
CA PRO A 138 4.99 12.36 -19.52
C PRO A 138 4.46 11.91 -18.15
N VAL A 139 5.29 12.05 -17.11
CA VAL A 139 4.92 11.68 -15.73
C VAL A 139 3.65 12.40 -15.28
N GLU A 140 3.50 13.67 -15.67
CA GLU A 140 2.33 14.50 -15.37
C GLU A 140 1.04 13.90 -15.94
N GLU A 141 1.10 13.30 -17.13
CA GLU A 141 -0.04 12.64 -17.75
C GLU A 141 -0.44 11.37 -16.97
N ILE A 142 0.54 10.54 -16.59
CA ILE A 142 0.32 9.35 -15.75
C ILE A 142 -0.35 9.76 -14.43
N ILE A 143 0.16 10.80 -13.77
CA ILE A 143 -0.40 11.29 -12.50
C ILE A 143 -1.84 11.77 -12.71
N GLN A 144 -2.12 12.57 -13.74
CA GLN A 144 -3.46 13.09 -14.02
C GLN A 144 -4.47 11.97 -14.31
N LYS A 145 -4.08 10.96 -15.07
CA LYS A 145 -4.92 9.79 -15.37
C LYS A 145 -5.10 8.86 -14.17
N GLY A 146 -4.13 8.85 -13.25
CA GLY A 146 -4.18 8.08 -12.01
C GLY A 146 -5.08 8.67 -10.92
N ILE A 147 -5.55 9.93 -11.06
CA ILE A 147 -6.44 10.52 -10.07
C ILE A 147 -7.74 9.73 -9.98
N GLY A 148 -8.01 9.14 -8.81
CA GLY A 148 -9.18 8.30 -8.56
C GLY A 148 -9.08 6.87 -9.09
N PHE A 149 -7.96 6.50 -9.72
CA PHE A 149 -7.71 5.11 -10.09
C PHE A 149 -7.27 4.31 -8.84
N PRO A 150 -7.78 3.09 -8.62
CA PRO A 150 -7.46 2.31 -7.43
C PRO A 150 -6.03 1.77 -7.50
N SER A 151 -5.14 2.32 -6.69
CA SER A 151 -3.82 1.75 -6.46
C SER A 151 -3.75 1.09 -5.08
N SER A 152 -3.10 -0.05 -4.98
CA SER A 152 -2.94 -0.78 -3.72
C SER A 152 -1.68 -1.64 -3.72
N LEU A 153 -1.38 -2.23 -2.56
CA LEU A 153 -0.35 -3.26 -2.44
C LEU A 153 -0.76 -4.52 -3.22
N PHE A 154 0.23 -5.17 -3.82
CA PHE A 154 0.06 -6.43 -4.54
C PHE A 154 0.81 -7.57 -3.84
N ILE A 155 0.25 -8.77 -3.87
CA ILE A 155 0.97 -10.01 -3.57
C ILE A 155 1.76 -10.35 -4.83
N ASP A 156 3.10 -10.23 -4.77
CA ASP A 156 4.00 -10.38 -5.93
C ASP A 156 5.05 -11.48 -5.76
N GLU A 157 4.92 -12.29 -4.69
CA GLU A 157 5.80 -13.41 -4.34
C GLU A 157 7.23 -13.00 -3.97
N ILE A 158 7.57 -11.74 -3.97
CA ILE A 158 8.90 -11.21 -3.67
C ILE A 158 8.85 -10.17 -2.55
N SER A 159 8.19 -9.05 -2.76
CA SER A 159 8.07 -7.99 -1.75
C SER A 159 6.93 -8.27 -0.77
N MET A 160 5.88 -8.93 -1.24
CA MET A 160 4.72 -9.37 -0.46
C MET A 160 4.39 -10.82 -0.82
N LEU A 161 4.62 -11.77 0.11
CA LEU A 161 4.35 -13.19 -0.09
C LEU A 161 2.87 -13.56 0.11
N SER A 162 2.14 -12.71 0.83
CA SER A 162 0.72 -12.87 1.17
C SER A 162 0.09 -11.51 1.45
N SER A 163 -1.22 -11.45 1.64
CA SER A 163 -1.83 -10.26 2.23
C SER A 163 -1.30 -10.03 3.65
N VAL A 164 -1.40 -8.80 4.15
CA VAL A 164 -0.96 -8.47 5.50
C VAL A 164 -1.64 -9.37 6.54
N ILE A 165 -2.97 -9.55 6.45
CA ILE A 165 -3.73 -10.39 7.37
C ILE A 165 -3.22 -11.84 7.34
N GLN A 166 -3.12 -12.44 6.16
CA GLN A 166 -2.60 -13.80 6.01
C GLN A 166 -1.17 -13.93 6.57
N GLY A 167 -0.33 -12.92 6.38
CA GLY A 167 1.02 -12.90 6.93
C GLY A 167 1.03 -12.94 8.46
N PHE A 168 0.11 -12.25 9.13
CA PHE A 168 -0.04 -12.34 10.58
C PHE A 168 -0.64 -13.68 11.02
N GLU A 169 -1.68 -14.17 10.35
CA GLU A 169 -2.33 -15.46 10.65
C GLU A 169 -1.35 -16.64 10.51
N GLN A 170 -0.49 -16.60 9.50
CA GLN A 170 0.55 -17.61 9.26
C GLN A 170 1.78 -17.42 10.15
N GLY A 171 1.87 -16.32 10.90
CA GLY A 171 2.97 -16.02 11.80
C GLY A 171 4.28 -15.68 11.11
N ILE A 172 4.26 -15.29 9.82
CA ILE A 172 5.45 -14.89 9.06
C ILE A 172 5.91 -13.45 9.35
N ASN A 173 5.09 -12.67 10.09
CA ASN A 173 5.46 -11.31 10.47
C ASN A 173 6.72 -11.23 11.31
N HIS A 174 7.47 -10.14 11.18
CA HIS A 174 8.64 -9.85 12.02
C HIS A 174 8.23 -9.76 13.49
N LYS A 175 8.93 -10.49 14.36
CA LYS A 175 8.62 -10.60 15.79
C LYS A 175 9.27 -9.43 16.54
N VAL A 176 8.75 -8.24 16.33
CA VAL A 176 9.16 -7.00 17.01
C VAL A 176 8.03 -6.47 17.90
N PRO A 177 8.34 -5.75 19.00
CA PRO A 177 7.32 -5.06 19.77
C PRO A 177 6.49 -4.16 18.87
N THR A 178 5.16 -4.33 18.92
CA THR A 178 4.25 -3.64 18.00
C THR A 178 3.07 -3.07 18.77
N ILE A 179 2.73 -1.80 18.51
CA ILE A 179 1.49 -1.16 18.93
C ILE A 179 0.57 -1.09 17.72
N ILE A 180 -0.66 -1.56 17.87
CA ILE A 180 -1.70 -1.48 16.82
C ILE A 180 -2.94 -0.86 17.45
N GLY A 181 -3.51 0.13 16.80
CA GLY A 181 -4.71 0.79 17.29
C GLY A 181 -5.52 1.47 16.21
N THR A 182 -6.76 1.75 16.58
CA THR A 182 -7.71 2.57 15.82
C THR A 182 -8.36 3.57 16.77
N ASN A 183 -8.85 4.68 16.24
CA ASN A 183 -9.62 5.66 17.02
C ASN A 183 -11.05 5.17 17.28
N ALA A 184 -11.70 5.71 18.30
CA ALA A 184 -13.09 5.39 18.62
C ALA A 184 -14.07 5.85 17.50
N ASP A 185 -13.76 6.96 16.85
CA ASP A 185 -14.63 7.62 15.87
C ASP A 185 -13.97 7.74 14.48
N GLU A 186 -13.34 6.68 13.98
CA GLU A 186 -12.67 6.64 12.68
C GLU A 186 -13.60 7.05 11.51
N GLY A 187 -14.84 6.57 11.53
CA GLY A 187 -15.81 6.81 10.47
C GLY A 187 -16.29 8.26 10.37
N THR A 188 -16.17 9.04 11.42
CA THR A 188 -16.70 10.43 11.47
C THR A 188 -16.00 11.32 10.45
N ALA A 189 -14.67 11.29 10.39
CA ALA A 189 -13.91 12.09 9.43
C ALA A 189 -14.18 11.66 7.98
N LEU A 190 -14.28 10.36 7.72
CA LEU A 190 -14.57 9.80 6.40
C LEU A 190 -16.01 10.14 5.94
N TYR A 191 -16.96 10.18 6.87
CA TYR A 191 -18.34 10.53 6.59
C TYR A 191 -18.50 12.02 6.28
N TRP A 192 -18.02 12.91 7.17
CA TRP A 192 -18.17 14.36 7.03
C TRP A 192 -17.24 14.97 5.97
N GLY A 193 -16.14 14.35 5.66
CA GLY A 193 -15.20 14.79 4.60
C GLY A 193 -15.51 14.23 3.21
N SER A 194 -16.55 13.39 3.09
CA SER A 194 -16.94 12.78 1.81
C SER A 194 -18.02 13.60 1.11
N PRO A 195 -17.97 13.74 -0.24
CA PRO A 195 -19.10 14.26 -1.03
C PRO A 195 -20.40 13.49 -0.79
N LEU A 196 -20.32 12.24 -0.35
CA LEU A 196 -21.49 11.41 0.02
C LEU A 196 -22.19 11.89 1.30
N ALA A 197 -21.54 12.74 2.12
CA ALA A 197 -22.15 13.28 3.32
C ALA A 197 -23.31 14.25 2.99
N ASP A 198 -23.23 14.94 1.86
CA ASP A 198 -24.25 15.86 1.38
C ASP A 198 -25.44 15.14 0.73
N GLU A 199 -25.22 13.92 0.23
CA GLU A 199 -26.22 13.12 -0.47
C GLU A 199 -26.88 12.05 0.42
N ALA A 200 -26.21 11.62 1.50
CA ALA A 200 -26.73 10.60 2.40
C ALA A 200 -27.66 11.23 3.45
N PRO A 201 -28.90 10.73 3.61
CA PRO A 201 -29.76 11.17 4.69
C PRO A 201 -29.06 10.89 6.03
N PRO A 202 -29.16 11.79 7.01
CA PRO A 202 -28.55 11.60 8.31
C PRO A 202 -29.02 10.28 8.92
N VAL A 203 -28.06 9.46 9.36
CA VAL A 203 -28.35 8.23 10.11
C VAL A 203 -28.72 8.65 11.53
N ASN A 204 -30.01 8.86 11.76
CA ASN A 204 -30.56 9.42 13.00
C ASN A 204 -31.26 8.39 13.88
N SER A 205 -31.22 7.11 13.49
CA SER A 205 -31.73 6.00 14.29
C SER A 205 -30.92 4.72 14.10
N VAL A 206 -30.98 3.84 15.11
CA VAL A 206 -30.34 2.49 15.04
C VAL A 206 -30.95 1.65 13.92
N GLU A 207 -32.27 1.77 13.70
CA GLU A 207 -32.96 1.05 12.64
C GLU A 207 -32.40 1.44 11.27
N LYS A 208 -32.21 2.75 11.01
CA LYS A 208 -31.65 3.26 9.77
C LYS A 208 -30.20 2.81 9.56
N TYR A 209 -29.41 2.80 10.63
CA TYR A 209 -28.05 2.25 10.61
C TYR A 209 -28.02 0.78 10.24
N LEU A 210 -28.89 -0.04 10.85
CA LEU A 210 -28.98 -1.47 10.58
C LEU A 210 -29.51 -1.77 9.16
N GLU A 211 -30.39 -0.95 8.61
CA GLU A 211 -30.82 -1.06 7.22
C GLU A 211 -29.66 -0.87 6.24
N ILE A 212 -28.83 0.17 6.46
CA ILE A 212 -27.68 0.49 5.60
C ILE A 212 -26.63 -0.66 5.64
N ILE A 213 -26.37 -1.21 6.83
CA ILE A 213 -25.41 -2.33 6.96
C ILE A 213 -25.92 -3.62 6.28
N LYS A 214 -27.22 -3.90 6.32
CA LYS A 214 -27.80 -5.09 5.68
C LYS A 214 -27.84 -5.02 4.15
N GLN A 215 -27.70 -3.82 3.56
CA GLN A 215 -27.69 -3.59 2.12
C GLN A 215 -26.28 -3.67 1.50
N ARG A 216 -25.24 -3.86 2.30
CA ARG A 216 -23.83 -4.01 1.89
C ARG A 216 -23.32 -5.43 2.14
#